data_0c7868301b993ef66b58616c3960f46c
#
_entry.id   0c7868301b993ef66b58616c3960f46c
#
_cell.length_a   1.000
_cell.length_b   1.000
_cell.length_c   1.000
_cell.angle_alpha   90.00
_cell.angle_beta   90.00
_cell.angle_gamma   90.00
#
_symmetry.space_group_name_H-M   'P 1'
#
loop_
_entity.id
_entity.type
_entity.pdbx_description
1 polymer ?
#
loop_
_entity_poly.entity_id
_entity_poly.type
_entity_poly.pdbx_seq_one_letter_code
_entity_poly.pdbx_strand_id
1 'polypeptide(L)'
;MLQTKNFDMDNYIRIYEDVLDKQMCENIIHKFETSPHQHESFSEHFANVSFVQIDLGKHTEWEKEVKHIHNLLLKSVAQYANDCNIKKNIWPLDFTYESVRVKRYLPNNQDQFGLHVDVTNLTNAKRFLSFFIYLDDNEEGQTIFPYFENSPIMDEFVSPCKRGNILIFPPMWPWAHAGAKPIRRPKYIVGGYLHYK
;
A
#
# COMPACT_ATOMS: atom_id res chain seq x y z
N MET A 1 28.28 1.87 28.82
CA MET A 1 27.38 2.41 27.76
C MET A 1 27.23 1.36 26.70
N LEU A 2 25.98 0.94 26.39
CA LEU A 2 25.70 0.05 25.27
C LEU A 2 25.90 0.86 23.98
N GLN A 3 26.76 0.40 23.08
CA GLN A 3 26.88 0.98 21.74
C GLN A 3 25.67 0.54 20.93
N THR A 4 24.81 1.49 20.57
CA THR A 4 23.73 1.26 19.60
C THR A 4 24.31 1.35 18.20
N LYS A 5 24.16 0.30 17.40
CA LYS A 5 24.35 0.39 15.96
C LYS A 5 23.05 0.91 15.35
N ASN A 6 23.14 1.97 14.57
CA ASN A 6 22.00 2.47 13.80
C ASN A 6 21.61 1.44 12.76
N PHE A 7 20.33 1.09 12.75
CA PHE A 7 19.73 0.21 11.76
C PHE A 7 18.82 1.06 10.86
N ASP A 8 19.10 1.04 9.56
CA ASP A 8 18.31 1.78 8.58
C ASP A 8 17.06 0.96 8.21
N MET A 9 15.92 1.38 8.73
CA MET A 9 14.63 0.72 8.50
C MET A 9 14.05 0.99 7.10
N ASP A 10 14.53 2.02 6.41
CA ASP A 10 14.15 2.33 5.03
C ASP A 10 14.59 1.24 4.06
N ASN A 11 15.58 0.44 4.45
CA ASN A 11 16.02 -0.71 3.67
C ASN A 11 14.90 -1.74 3.39
N TYR A 12 13.76 -1.65 4.10
CA TYR A 12 12.60 -2.52 3.90
C TYR A 12 11.40 -1.80 3.27
N ILE A 13 11.54 -0.52 2.93
CA ILE A 13 10.55 0.20 2.11
C ILE A 13 11.10 0.25 0.69
N ARG A 14 10.36 -0.28 -0.28
CA ARG A 14 10.79 -0.31 -1.68
C ARG A 14 9.72 0.25 -2.59
N ILE A 15 10.16 1.05 -3.55
CA ILE A 15 9.35 1.55 -4.65
C ILE A 15 9.93 0.99 -5.93
N TYR A 16 9.07 0.35 -6.73
CA TYR A 16 9.42 -0.06 -8.09
C TYR A 16 8.59 0.75 -9.05
N GLU A 17 9.28 1.33 -10.03
CA GLU A 17 8.67 2.25 -10.99
C GLU A 17 8.08 1.49 -12.17
N ASP A 18 7.02 2.06 -12.77
CA ASP A 18 6.40 1.59 -14.01
C ASP A 18 5.99 0.09 -13.99
N VAL A 19 5.62 -0.44 -12.82
CA VAL A 19 5.19 -1.85 -12.68
C VAL A 19 3.86 -2.10 -13.38
N LEU A 20 2.93 -1.15 -13.29
CA LEU A 20 1.63 -1.19 -13.96
C LEU A 20 1.59 -0.14 -15.06
N ASP A 21 1.31 -0.56 -16.30
CA ASP A 21 1.27 0.36 -17.42
C ASP A 21 0.14 1.41 -17.31
N LYS A 22 0.35 2.54 -17.98
CA LYS A 22 -0.57 3.67 -17.97
C LYS A 22 -2.00 3.28 -18.36
N GLN A 23 -2.15 2.51 -19.43
CA GLN A 23 -3.48 2.14 -19.95
C GLN A 23 -4.24 1.28 -18.95
N MET A 24 -3.56 0.36 -18.25
CA MET A 24 -4.17 -0.46 -17.22
C MET A 24 -4.57 0.38 -16.01
N CYS A 25 -3.75 1.34 -15.58
CA CYS A 25 -4.09 2.28 -14.52
C CYS A 25 -5.38 3.05 -14.86
N GLU A 26 -5.45 3.63 -16.06
CA GLU A 26 -6.61 4.38 -16.55
C GLU A 26 -7.86 3.50 -16.66
N ASN A 27 -7.71 2.26 -17.13
CA ASN A 27 -8.81 1.31 -17.21
C ASN A 27 -9.37 0.94 -15.84
N ILE A 28 -8.52 0.72 -14.85
CA ILE A 28 -8.93 0.42 -13.47
C ILE A 28 -9.69 1.61 -12.87
N ILE A 29 -9.19 2.83 -13.03
CA ILE A 29 -9.87 4.05 -12.56
C ILE A 29 -11.22 4.19 -13.24
N HIS A 30 -11.27 4.08 -14.57
CA HIS A 30 -12.53 4.19 -15.34
C HIS A 30 -13.56 3.16 -14.87
N LYS A 31 -13.16 1.91 -14.73
CA LYS A 31 -14.02 0.82 -14.29
C LYS A 31 -14.50 1.02 -12.85
N PHE A 32 -13.66 1.54 -11.96
CA PHE A 32 -14.04 1.93 -10.61
C PHE A 32 -15.14 2.99 -10.66
N GLU A 33 -14.95 4.10 -11.39
CA GLU A 33 -15.90 5.20 -11.46
C GLU A 33 -17.22 4.82 -12.11
N THR A 34 -17.21 3.87 -13.05
CA THR A 34 -18.41 3.37 -13.72
C THR A 34 -19.12 2.23 -12.98
N SER A 35 -18.61 1.83 -11.81
CA SER A 35 -19.21 0.76 -10.97
C SER A 35 -19.64 1.26 -9.58
N PRO A 36 -20.43 2.35 -9.46
CA PRO A 36 -20.81 2.93 -8.17
C PRO A 36 -21.64 1.99 -7.28
N HIS A 37 -22.31 1.00 -7.86
CA HIS A 37 -23.07 -0.03 -7.13
C HIS A 37 -22.17 -1.02 -6.35
N GLN A 38 -20.87 -1.05 -6.62
CA GLN A 38 -19.87 -1.88 -5.92
C GLN A 38 -19.10 -1.07 -4.86
N HIS A 39 -19.32 0.24 -4.79
CA HIS A 39 -18.62 1.11 -3.86
C HIS A 39 -18.98 0.81 -2.41
N GLU A 40 -17.94 0.62 -1.59
CA GLU A 40 -18.03 0.52 -0.15
C GLU A 40 -17.39 1.79 0.46
N SER A 41 -18.18 2.58 1.19
CA SER A 41 -17.64 3.72 1.94
C SER A 41 -17.05 3.25 3.27
N PHE A 42 -15.86 3.70 3.57
CA PHE A 42 -15.19 3.44 4.83
C PHE A 42 -14.88 4.77 5.52
N SER A 43 -15.35 4.92 6.76
CA SER A 43 -15.06 6.08 7.58
C SER A 43 -14.96 5.67 9.04
N GLU A 44 -13.82 5.97 9.66
CA GLU A 44 -13.58 5.72 11.07
C GLU A 44 -12.96 6.96 11.72
N HIS A 45 -13.68 7.57 12.61
CA HIS A 45 -13.31 8.87 13.18
C HIS A 45 -12.04 8.81 14.05
N PHE A 46 -11.90 7.75 14.87
CA PHE A 46 -10.74 7.60 15.77
C PHE A 46 -9.43 7.36 15.02
N ALA A 47 -9.47 6.62 13.91
CA ALA A 47 -8.29 6.36 13.07
C ALA A 47 -8.06 7.46 12.02
N ASN A 48 -8.92 8.48 11.99
CA ASN A 48 -8.86 9.57 11.02
C ASN A 48 -8.79 9.04 9.58
N VAL A 49 -9.71 8.12 9.25
CA VAL A 49 -9.76 7.38 7.99
C VAL A 49 -11.06 7.66 7.28
N SER A 50 -10.99 8.02 6.01
CA SER A 50 -12.14 8.12 5.11
C SER A 50 -11.71 7.85 3.68
N PHE A 51 -12.41 6.98 2.98
CA PHE A 51 -12.25 6.69 1.56
C PHE A 51 -13.43 5.86 1.03
N VAL A 52 -13.50 5.73 -0.29
CA VAL A 52 -14.38 4.78 -0.98
C VAL A 52 -13.53 3.68 -1.60
N GLN A 53 -13.97 2.42 -1.51
CA GLN A 53 -13.27 1.29 -2.09
C GLN A 53 -14.19 0.36 -2.88
N ILE A 54 -13.58 -0.47 -3.72
CA ILE A 54 -14.16 -1.72 -4.24
C ILE A 54 -13.24 -2.86 -3.81
N ASP A 55 -13.79 -3.87 -3.15
CA ASP A 55 -13.11 -5.14 -2.88
C ASP A 55 -13.23 -6.03 -4.12
N LEU A 56 -12.16 -6.10 -4.91
CA LEU A 56 -12.18 -6.75 -6.21
C LEU A 56 -12.48 -8.26 -6.13
N GLY A 57 -12.15 -8.89 -5.00
CA GLY A 57 -12.41 -10.31 -4.80
C GLY A 57 -13.89 -10.66 -4.61
N LYS A 58 -14.75 -9.67 -4.36
CA LYS A 58 -16.20 -9.85 -4.24
C LYS A 58 -16.92 -9.83 -5.60
N HIS A 59 -16.23 -9.48 -6.68
CA HIS A 59 -16.84 -9.18 -7.97
C HIS A 59 -16.10 -9.88 -9.12
N THR A 60 -16.75 -10.84 -9.75
CA THR A 60 -16.15 -11.67 -10.82
C THR A 60 -15.72 -10.87 -12.05
N GLU A 61 -16.36 -9.74 -12.32
CA GLU A 61 -16.00 -8.84 -13.42
C GLU A 61 -14.60 -8.21 -13.27
N TRP A 62 -13.96 -8.28 -12.08
CA TRP A 62 -12.62 -7.81 -11.84
C TRP A 62 -11.54 -8.91 -11.91
N GLU A 63 -11.91 -10.12 -12.25
CA GLU A 63 -11.01 -11.29 -12.24
C GLU A 63 -9.76 -11.09 -13.10
N LYS A 64 -9.93 -10.42 -14.26
CA LYS A 64 -8.83 -10.12 -15.18
C LYS A 64 -7.80 -9.17 -14.56
N GLU A 65 -8.26 -8.08 -13.93
CA GLU A 65 -7.43 -7.09 -13.28
C GLU A 65 -6.73 -7.70 -12.05
N VAL A 66 -7.45 -8.46 -11.22
CA VAL A 66 -6.89 -9.17 -10.07
C VAL A 66 -5.78 -10.12 -10.49
N LYS A 67 -6.00 -10.94 -11.52
CA LYS A 67 -4.99 -11.86 -12.05
C LYS A 67 -3.75 -11.11 -12.57
N HIS A 68 -3.96 -10.00 -13.26
CA HIS A 68 -2.86 -9.18 -13.77
C HIS A 68 -2.04 -8.58 -12.62
N ILE A 69 -2.70 -7.97 -11.62
CA ILE A 69 -2.06 -7.40 -10.42
C ILE A 69 -1.28 -8.48 -9.66
N HIS A 70 -1.85 -9.66 -9.45
CA HIS A 70 -1.15 -10.76 -8.77
C HIS A 70 0.11 -11.20 -9.52
N ASN A 71 0.10 -11.26 -10.85
CA ASN A 71 1.27 -11.61 -11.65
C ASN A 71 2.39 -10.57 -11.53
N LEU A 72 2.03 -9.28 -11.51
CA LEU A 72 2.99 -8.19 -11.29
C LEU A 72 3.54 -8.23 -9.87
N LEU A 73 2.67 -8.44 -8.89
CA LEU A 73 3.04 -8.52 -7.49
C LEU A 73 4.04 -9.65 -7.21
N LEU A 74 3.85 -10.84 -7.79
CA LEU A 74 4.80 -11.95 -7.66
C LEU A 74 6.21 -11.56 -8.10
N LYS A 75 6.34 -10.85 -9.22
CA LYS A 75 7.63 -10.37 -9.72
C LYS A 75 8.23 -9.32 -8.78
N SER A 76 7.43 -8.35 -8.36
CA SER A 76 7.87 -7.26 -7.48
C SER A 76 8.27 -7.78 -6.09
N VAL A 77 7.57 -8.78 -5.56
CA VAL A 77 7.89 -9.42 -4.27
C VAL A 77 9.18 -10.24 -4.35
N ALA A 78 9.42 -10.94 -5.47
CA ALA A 78 10.68 -11.64 -5.69
C ALA A 78 11.88 -10.66 -5.76
N GLN A 79 11.69 -9.52 -6.44
CA GLN A 79 12.68 -8.45 -6.48
C GLN A 79 12.89 -7.83 -5.10
N TYR A 80 11.81 -7.56 -4.36
CA TYR A 80 11.84 -7.04 -2.98
C TYR A 80 12.68 -7.93 -2.05
N ALA A 81 12.44 -9.25 -2.07
CA ALA A 81 13.18 -10.18 -1.24
C ALA A 81 14.70 -10.15 -1.56
N ASN A 82 15.05 -10.03 -2.85
CA ASN A 82 16.44 -9.91 -3.30
C ASN A 82 17.06 -8.59 -2.84
N ASP A 83 16.39 -7.46 -3.07
CA ASP A 83 16.91 -6.11 -2.77
C ASP A 83 17.05 -5.84 -1.27
N CYS A 84 16.21 -6.49 -0.47
CA CYS A 84 16.29 -6.47 0.99
C CYS A 84 17.28 -7.53 1.55
N ASN A 85 18.00 -8.27 0.71
CA ASN A 85 18.91 -9.36 1.09
C ASN A 85 18.24 -10.41 2.00
N ILE A 86 16.94 -10.67 1.81
CA ILE A 86 16.20 -11.67 2.58
C ILE A 86 16.58 -13.05 2.06
N LYS A 87 17.28 -13.81 2.89
CA LYS A 87 17.71 -15.16 2.52
C LYS A 87 16.52 -16.08 2.29
N LYS A 88 16.62 -16.95 1.29
CA LYS A 88 15.56 -17.87 0.89
C LYS A 88 15.03 -18.74 2.02
N ASN A 89 15.88 -19.10 2.98
CA ASN A 89 15.49 -19.93 4.14
C ASN A 89 14.76 -19.19 5.26
N ILE A 90 14.66 -17.86 5.17
CA ILE A 90 13.89 -17.02 6.12
C ILE A 90 12.69 -16.34 5.47
N TRP A 91 12.54 -16.47 4.12
CA TRP A 91 11.34 -16.05 3.42
C TRP A 91 10.21 -17.05 3.72
N PRO A 92 8.95 -16.59 3.87
CA PRO A 92 7.82 -17.47 4.09
C PRO A 92 7.73 -18.57 3.03
N LEU A 93 7.67 -19.85 3.48
CA LEU A 93 7.60 -21.00 2.56
C LEU A 93 6.25 -21.09 1.88
N ASP A 94 5.20 -20.70 2.58
CA ASP A 94 3.82 -20.74 2.08
C ASP A 94 3.10 -19.46 2.48
N PHE A 95 2.61 -18.74 1.48
CA PHE A 95 1.88 -17.50 1.66
C PHE A 95 0.79 -17.36 0.60
N THR A 96 -0.13 -16.45 0.86
CA THR A 96 -1.21 -16.10 -0.08
C THR A 96 -1.50 -14.60 0.00
N TYR A 97 -2.47 -14.16 -0.78
CA TYR A 97 -2.87 -12.76 -0.86
C TYR A 97 -4.22 -12.56 -0.21
N GLU A 98 -4.39 -11.44 0.48
CA GLU A 98 -5.72 -10.95 0.78
C GLU A 98 -6.37 -10.40 -0.50
N SER A 99 -7.68 -10.24 -0.45
CA SER A 99 -8.42 -9.60 -1.53
C SER A 99 -7.84 -8.22 -1.85
N VAL A 100 -7.59 -7.99 -3.13
CA VAL A 100 -7.08 -6.71 -3.64
C VAL A 100 -8.22 -5.70 -3.64
N ARG A 101 -7.94 -4.46 -3.22
CA ARG A 101 -8.92 -3.38 -3.17
C ARG A 101 -8.44 -2.19 -3.97
N VAL A 102 -9.33 -1.61 -4.77
CA VAL A 102 -9.13 -0.27 -5.31
C VAL A 102 -9.71 0.73 -4.32
N LYS A 103 -8.95 1.76 -3.97
CA LYS A 103 -9.38 2.82 -3.06
C LYS A 103 -9.29 4.17 -3.74
N ARG A 104 -10.31 5.01 -3.54
CA ARG A 104 -10.33 6.40 -3.95
C ARG A 104 -10.42 7.32 -2.74
N TYR A 105 -9.58 8.34 -2.74
CA TYR A 105 -9.59 9.45 -1.80
C TYR A 105 -9.92 10.73 -2.56
N LEU A 106 -10.98 11.45 -2.16
CA LEU A 106 -11.38 12.71 -2.79
C LEU A 106 -10.69 13.91 -2.15
N PRO A 107 -10.49 15.01 -2.89
CA PRO A 107 -9.96 16.26 -2.36
C PRO A 107 -11.04 17.06 -1.61
N ASN A 108 -11.62 16.46 -0.58
CA ASN A 108 -12.78 16.97 0.18
C ASN A 108 -12.42 17.35 1.63
N ASN A 109 -11.14 17.40 1.98
CA ASN A 109 -10.59 17.62 3.32
C ASN A 109 -10.94 16.54 4.37
N GLN A 110 -11.66 15.50 3.99
CA GLN A 110 -12.06 14.38 4.86
C GLN A 110 -11.33 13.10 4.48
N ASP A 111 -11.23 12.81 3.19
CA ASP A 111 -10.64 11.57 2.70
C ASP A 111 -9.14 11.56 2.93
N GLN A 112 -8.71 10.58 3.71
CA GLN A 112 -7.32 10.34 4.08
C GLN A 112 -7.18 8.96 4.70
N PHE A 113 -5.96 8.55 4.94
CA PHE A 113 -5.67 7.48 5.87
C PHE A 113 -4.65 7.99 6.90
N GLY A 114 -5.13 8.27 8.11
CA GLY A 114 -4.29 8.76 9.21
C GLY A 114 -3.15 7.79 9.56
N LEU A 115 -2.28 8.21 10.44
CA LEU A 115 -1.14 7.41 10.89
C LEU A 115 -1.61 6.09 11.51
N HIS A 116 -1.13 4.97 10.97
CA HIS A 116 -1.52 3.63 11.39
C HIS A 116 -0.44 2.59 11.07
N VAL A 117 -0.68 1.39 11.54
CA VAL A 117 -0.02 0.16 11.08
C VAL A 117 -1.10 -0.82 10.61
N ASP A 118 -0.76 -1.71 9.68
CA ASP A 118 -1.71 -2.66 9.11
C ASP A 118 -1.92 -3.91 9.96
N VAL A 119 -1.03 -4.13 10.96
CA VAL A 119 -1.10 -5.26 11.90
C VAL A 119 -1.27 -4.73 13.31
N THR A 120 -2.49 -4.92 13.87
CA THR A 120 -2.88 -4.41 15.20
C THR A 120 -3.51 -5.45 16.11
N ASN A 121 -3.93 -6.61 15.57
CA ASN A 121 -4.67 -7.62 16.33
C ASN A 121 -4.55 -9.00 15.67
N LEU A 122 -5.14 -10.03 16.29
CA LEU A 122 -5.08 -11.42 15.81
C LEU A 122 -5.70 -11.63 14.42
N THR A 123 -6.68 -10.83 14.03
CA THR A 123 -7.36 -10.98 12.74
C THR A 123 -6.40 -10.67 11.58
N ASN A 124 -5.52 -9.68 11.76
CA ASN A 124 -4.56 -9.24 10.75
C ASN A 124 -3.11 -9.64 11.06
N ALA A 125 -2.86 -10.39 12.16
CA ALA A 125 -1.52 -10.81 12.58
C ALA A 125 -0.79 -11.71 11.56
N LYS A 126 -1.51 -12.32 10.62
CA LYS A 126 -0.91 -13.14 9.55
C LYS A 126 -0.21 -12.31 8.47
N ARG A 127 -0.48 -11.01 8.35
CA ARG A 127 0.12 -10.14 7.35
C ARG A 127 1.60 -9.98 7.60
N PHE A 128 2.42 -10.14 6.58
CA PHE A 128 3.86 -9.92 6.68
C PHE A 128 4.39 -8.90 5.67
N LEU A 129 3.60 -8.56 4.62
CA LEU A 129 3.98 -7.59 3.62
C LEU A 129 2.74 -6.82 3.13
N SER A 130 2.84 -5.50 3.11
CA SER A 130 1.88 -4.57 2.49
C SER A 130 2.37 -4.17 1.12
N PHE A 131 1.44 -3.98 0.20
CA PHE A 131 1.72 -3.38 -1.10
C PHE A 131 0.57 -2.51 -1.57
N PHE A 132 0.88 -1.48 -2.34
CA PHE A 132 -0.09 -0.81 -3.20
C PHE A 132 0.56 -0.13 -4.40
N ILE A 133 -0.20 -0.06 -5.49
CA ILE A 133 0.18 0.57 -6.74
C ILE A 133 -0.61 1.87 -6.84
N TYR A 134 0.08 2.97 -7.13
CA TYR A 134 -0.56 4.24 -7.44
C TYR A 134 -1.12 4.20 -8.87
N LEU A 135 -2.41 4.53 -9.02
CA LEU A 135 -3.07 4.47 -10.33
C LEU A 135 -3.02 5.79 -11.09
N ASP A 136 -2.68 6.89 -10.41
CA ASP A 136 -2.50 8.21 -11.03
C ASP A 136 -1.39 8.99 -10.33
N ASP A 137 -0.85 10.00 -11.02
CA ASP A 137 0.07 10.96 -10.42
C ASP A 137 -0.69 11.90 -9.49
N ASN A 138 -0.20 12.06 -8.27
CA ASN A 138 -0.78 13.00 -7.31
C ASN A 138 0.33 13.59 -6.43
N GLU A 139 0.64 14.87 -6.62
CA GLU A 139 1.74 15.56 -5.91
C GLU A 139 1.49 15.68 -4.40
N GLU A 140 0.23 15.60 -3.97
CA GLU A 140 -0.20 15.81 -2.58
C GLU A 140 -0.63 14.52 -1.90
N GLY A 141 -0.84 13.44 -2.67
CA GLY A 141 -1.32 12.14 -2.19
C GLY A 141 -0.22 11.15 -1.81
N GLN A 142 0.92 11.61 -1.32
CA GLN A 142 2.05 10.76 -0.94
C GLN A 142 1.69 9.78 0.16
N THR A 143 2.49 8.74 0.31
CA THR A 143 2.51 7.92 1.51
C THR A 143 3.71 8.30 2.36
N ILE A 144 3.44 8.60 3.61
CA ILE A 144 4.40 9.17 4.56
C ILE A 144 4.67 8.12 5.63
N PHE A 145 5.95 7.89 5.91
CA PHE A 145 6.43 7.06 7.01
C PHE A 145 7.13 8.00 8.00
N PRO A 146 6.41 8.58 8.97
CA PRO A 146 7.02 9.44 9.97
C PRO A 146 7.83 8.56 10.92
N TYR A 147 9.11 8.84 11.03
CA TYR A 147 9.92 8.22 12.07
C TYR A 147 9.56 8.81 13.42
N PHE A 148 9.64 7.98 14.47
CA PHE A 148 9.26 8.39 15.81
C PHE A 148 9.98 9.67 16.23
N GLU A 149 9.23 10.65 16.73
CA GLU A 149 9.76 11.85 17.36
C GLU A 149 10.87 11.47 18.36
N ASN A 150 12.06 12.05 18.19
CA ASN A 150 13.28 11.80 18.97
C ASN A 150 14.26 10.74 18.41
N SER A 151 14.10 10.26 17.18
CA SER A 151 15.21 9.58 16.53
C SER A 151 16.20 10.64 15.99
N PRO A 152 17.43 10.71 16.47
CA PRO A 152 18.40 11.74 16.01
C PRO A 152 18.94 11.46 14.59
N ILE A 153 18.38 10.50 13.84
CA ILE A 153 19.09 9.88 12.72
C ILE A 153 18.25 9.80 11.44
N MET A 154 16.92 10.02 11.50
CA MET A 154 16.09 9.69 10.33
C MET A 154 15.11 10.81 10.01
N ASP A 155 15.25 11.36 8.80
CA ASP A 155 14.25 12.19 8.17
C ASP A 155 13.03 11.33 7.77
N GLU A 156 11.86 11.95 7.67
CA GLU A 156 10.63 11.33 7.21
C GLU A 156 10.82 10.69 5.81
N PHE A 157 10.44 9.41 5.65
CA PHE A 157 10.42 8.82 4.32
C PHE A 157 9.08 9.12 3.65
N VAL A 158 9.13 9.72 2.45
CA VAL A 158 7.95 10.08 1.67
C VAL A 158 7.98 9.32 0.33
N SER A 159 7.01 8.43 0.14
CA SER A 159 6.81 7.76 -1.15
C SER A 159 5.99 8.66 -2.08
N PRO A 160 6.54 9.08 -3.22
CA PRO A 160 5.79 9.87 -4.18
C PRO A 160 4.63 9.08 -4.78
N CYS A 161 3.46 9.72 -4.89
CA CYS A 161 2.32 9.13 -5.57
C CYS A 161 2.49 9.26 -7.10
N LYS A 162 3.19 8.31 -7.70
CA LYS A 162 3.46 8.24 -9.14
C LYS A 162 2.73 7.06 -9.76
N ARG A 163 2.01 7.33 -10.86
CA ARG A 163 1.25 6.32 -11.59
C ARG A 163 2.13 5.15 -12.02
N GLY A 164 1.61 3.94 -11.83
CA GLY A 164 2.27 2.70 -12.18
C GLY A 164 3.30 2.20 -11.18
N ASN A 165 3.72 3.05 -10.22
CA ASN A 165 4.68 2.66 -9.20
C ASN A 165 4.02 1.79 -8.13
N ILE A 166 4.73 0.73 -7.71
CA ILE A 166 4.34 -0.09 -6.56
C ILE A 166 5.21 0.27 -5.35
N LEU A 167 4.56 0.45 -4.21
CA LEU A 167 5.20 0.57 -2.91
C LEU A 167 5.01 -0.74 -2.14
N ILE A 168 6.11 -1.29 -1.57
CA ILE A 168 6.12 -2.53 -0.78
C ILE A 168 6.87 -2.29 0.52
N PHE A 169 6.28 -2.71 1.64
CA PHE A 169 6.86 -2.54 2.98
C PHE A 169 6.25 -3.51 3.99
N PRO A 170 6.91 -3.76 5.15
CA PRO A 170 6.34 -4.57 6.22
C PRO A 170 5.17 -3.84 6.91
N PRO A 171 4.09 -4.55 7.34
CA PRO A 171 2.85 -3.95 7.82
C PRO A 171 2.83 -3.63 9.32
N MET A 172 3.95 -3.76 10.03
CA MET A 172 4.00 -3.72 11.51
C MET A 172 4.52 -2.37 12.04
N TRP A 173 4.46 -2.21 13.36
CA TRP A 173 4.70 -0.96 14.11
C TRP A 173 5.97 -0.17 13.74
N PRO A 174 7.12 -0.75 13.35
CA PRO A 174 8.26 0.08 12.92
C PRO A 174 8.01 0.84 11.61
N TRP A 175 7.04 0.38 10.80
CA TRP A 175 6.66 0.98 9.52
C TRP A 175 5.27 1.60 9.58
N ALA A 176 4.98 2.32 10.69
CA ALA A 176 3.79 3.14 10.77
C ALA A 176 3.77 4.14 9.62
N HIS A 177 2.60 4.32 8.99
CA HIS A 177 2.50 5.14 7.80
C HIS A 177 1.14 5.85 7.72
N ALA A 178 1.10 6.90 6.89
CA ALA A 178 -0.10 7.66 6.60
C ALA A 178 -0.24 7.91 5.10
N GLY A 179 -1.48 7.94 4.61
CA GLY A 179 -1.80 8.44 3.29
C GLY A 179 -2.17 9.91 3.37
N ALA A 180 -1.33 10.80 2.82
CA ALA A 180 -1.61 12.22 2.78
C ALA A 180 -2.93 12.50 2.04
N LYS A 181 -3.63 13.56 2.49
CA LYS A 181 -4.86 14.03 1.86
C LYS A 181 -4.58 14.55 0.46
N PRO A 182 -5.32 14.10 -0.55
CA PRO A 182 -5.28 14.78 -1.84
C PRO A 182 -5.95 16.16 -1.72
N ILE A 183 -5.39 17.17 -2.36
CA ILE A 183 -5.87 18.58 -2.25
C ILE A 183 -6.58 19.01 -3.54
N ARG A 184 -5.99 18.75 -4.70
CA ARG A 184 -6.50 19.27 -5.98
C ARG A 184 -7.27 18.25 -6.80
N ARG A 185 -6.94 16.98 -6.71
CA ARG A 185 -7.57 15.90 -7.48
C ARG A 185 -7.62 14.59 -6.70
N PRO A 186 -8.55 13.67 -7.05
CA PRO A 186 -8.63 12.38 -6.38
C PRO A 186 -7.32 11.61 -6.45
N LYS A 187 -7.04 10.83 -5.40
CA LYS A 187 -5.98 9.83 -5.36
C LYS A 187 -6.61 8.45 -5.51
N TYR A 188 -6.01 7.63 -6.37
CA TYR A 188 -6.40 6.22 -6.55
C TYR A 188 -5.22 5.31 -6.28
N ILE A 189 -5.46 4.26 -5.51
CA ILE A 189 -4.51 3.17 -5.29
C ILE A 189 -5.20 1.83 -5.46
N VAL A 190 -4.44 0.82 -5.84
CA VAL A 190 -4.87 -0.58 -5.77
C VAL A 190 -3.86 -1.37 -4.94
N GLY A 191 -4.35 -2.13 -3.94
CA GLY A 191 -3.42 -2.82 -3.04
C GLY A 191 -4.07 -3.85 -2.14
N GLY A 192 -3.23 -4.42 -1.30
CA GLY A 192 -3.57 -5.48 -0.36
C GLY A 192 -2.37 -5.95 0.44
N TYR A 193 -2.46 -7.17 0.92
CA TYR A 193 -1.47 -7.75 1.82
C TYR A 193 -1.09 -9.16 1.39
N LEU A 194 0.17 -9.53 1.66
CA LEU A 194 0.59 -10.92 1.69
C LEU A 194 0.52 -11.41 3.13
N HIS A 195 0.03 -12.62 3.32
CA HIS A 195 -0.06 -13.23 4.65
C HIS A 195 0.32 -14.71 4.63
N TYR A 196 0.75 -15.20 5.79
CA TYR A 196 1.00 -16.63 5.99
C TYR A 196 -0.29 -17.43 5.79
N LYS A 197 -0.17 -18.63 5.21
CA LYS A 197 -1.25 -19.62 5.17
C LYS A 197 -1.43 -20.35 6.50
#